data_7c11dc43aad2048b1249c456c4c08e0d
#
_entry.id   7c11dc43aad2048b1249c456c4c08e0d
#
_cell.length_a   1.000
_cell.length_b   1.000
_cell.length_c   1.000
_cell.angle_alpha   90.00
_cell.angle_beta   90.00
_cell.angle_gamma   90.00
#
_symmetry.space_group_name_H-M   'P 1'
#
loop_
_entity.id
_entity.type
_entity.pdbx_description
1 polymer ?
#
loop_
_entity_poly.entity_id
_entity_poly.type
_entity_poly.pdbx_seq_one_letter_code
_entity_poly.pdbx_strand_id
1 'polypeptide(L)'
;MCQGSICPWRGPLPLLHVRTWIEPVVASTQVATSLYDAGLLLVVKASFGVGPSSNHSSSPSPRGALEDEQQRAISNFYIVYHLVMGLTPLLSAYGLGWLSDRYHRKVSICVPLLGFLLSRLVLLLKVLLDWPVEMLYAGAALTGLCGGFSAFWSGVMALGSLSSSEGRRSLRLIVIDLILGLAGFCGSMVSGHLFKQMVGHSKQGLVLTACSVSCATCALLYSLFVLKVPESKAKPRKAVDIVPGTVGRYDTLDPDQTDKQSVVRPPPPPAMAKSKQIIIGLLFVGAIIYDLAVVGTVDVIPLFVLREPLSWNQVQVGYGMASGYTIFITSFLGVLVFSRYFQDTTMIMIGMVSFASGALLLAFVKETYMFYIARAIMLFALIPITTIRSAMSKLIKGSSYGKVFVTLQLSLTLTGVVTSTLYNKIYQLTMEKFIGTCFALSSFLSFLAILPIGIVAYKQASWLQPGDITEK
;
A
#
# COMPACT_ATOMS: atom_id res chain seq x y z
N MET A 1 -26.34 -15.29 27.90
CA MET A 1 -25.34 -14.99 28.94
C MET A 1 -24.02 -15.65 28.53
N CYS A 2 -23.13 -14.92 27.89
CA CYS A 2 -21.74 -15.31 27.69
C CYS A 2 -20.90 -14.09 27.97
N GLN A 3 -20.30 -14.09 29.15
CA GLN A 3 -19.32 -13.13 29.59
C GLN A 3 -18.03 -13.34 28.80
N GLY A 4 -17.73 -12.44 27.87
CA GLY A 4 -16.46 -12.29 27.23
C GLY A 4 -15.58 -11.37 28.08
N SER A 5 -14.50 -11.88 28.60
CA SER A 5 -13.51 -11.18 29.40
C SER A 5 -12.89 -10.01 28.61
N ILE A 6 -13.26 -8.82 29.03
CA ILE A 6 -12.63 -7.53 28.68
C ILE A 6 -11.25 -7.54 29.35
N CYS A 7 -10.19 -7.53 28.57
CA CYS A 7 -8.83 -7.29 29.06
C CYS A 7 -8.74 -5.88 29.64
N PRO A 8 -8.48 -5.69 30.93
CA PRO A 8 -8.34 -4.34 31.50
C PRO A 8 -6.97 -3.77 31.11
N TRP A 9 -6.99 -2.62 30.49
CA TRP A 9 -5.85 -1.71 30.42
C TRP A 9 -5.47 -1.23 31.82
N ARG A 10 -4.65 -1.97 32.54
CA ARG A 10 -4.03 -1.49 33.78
C ARG A 10 -2.58 -1.95 33.83
N GLY A 11 -1.69 -1.05 33.44
CA GLY A 11 -0.26 -1.08 33.67
C GLY A 11 0.36 0.19 33.11
N PRO A 12 1.29 0.85 33.83
CA PRO A 12 2.06 1.93 33.24
C PRO A 12 2.74 1.40 32.00
N LEU A 13 2.72 2.17 30.91
CA LEU A 13 3.49 1.90 29.71
C LEU A 13 4.91 1.52 30.13
N PRO A 14 5.35 0.27 30.03
CA PRO A 14 6.73 -0.04 30.33
C PRO A 14 7.54 0.70 29.27
N LEU A 15 8.35 1.65 29.73
CA LEU A 15 9.40 2.29 28.95
C LEU A 15 10.11 1.17 28.19
N LEU A 16 9.91 1.15 26.91
CA LEU A 16 10.30 0.15 25.94
C LEU A 16 11.77 -0.20 26.12
N HIS A 17 12.02 -1.43 26.44
CA HIS A 17 13.36 -2.00 26.36
C HIS A 17 13.73 -2.11 24.87
N VAL A 18 14.41 -1.05 24.39
CA VAL A 18 14.71 -0.77 22.99
C VAL A 18 15.77 -1.73 22.48
N ARG A 19 15.37 -2.85 21.89
CA ARG A 19 16.37 -3.74 21.26
C ARG A 19 16.27 -3.88 19.74
N THR A 20 15.16 -3.45 19.11
CA THR A 20 15.00 -3.50 17.65
C THR A 20 13.91 -2.52 17.19
N TRP A 21 14.26 -1.26 17.01
CA TRP A 21 13.31 -0.25 16.53
C TRP A 21 13.36 -0.20 15.01
N ILE A 22 12.32 -0.71 14.36
CA ILE A 22 12.10 -0.56 12.93
C ILE A 22 11.44 0.79 12.60
N GLU A 23 10.79 1.39 13.57
CA GLU A 23 10.00 2.60 13.47
C GLU A 23 10.79 3.79 12.90
N PRO A 24 12.04 4.08 13.33
CA PRO A 24 12.86 5.15 12.72
C PRO A 24 13.18 4.91 11.25
N VAL A 25 13.36 3.64 10.84
CA VAL A 25 13.60 3.28 9.44
C VAL A 25 12.36 3.59 8.61
N VAL A 26 11.17 3.18 9.09
CA VAL A 26 9.90 3.44 8.42
C VAL A 26 9.65 4.95 8.30
N ALA A 27 9.81 5.70 9.39
CA ALA A 27 9.61 7.14 9.40
C ALA A 27 10.55 7.86 8.42
N SER A 28 11.86 7.59 8.50
CA SER A 28 12.87 8.23 7.64
C SER A 28 12.69 7.86 6.16
N THR A 29 12.39 6.58 5.87
CA THR A 29 12.13 6.12 4.51
C THR A 29 10.86 6.77 3.94
N GLN A 30 9.81 6.91 4.77
CA GLN A 30 8.56 7.49 4.30
C GLN A 30 8.67 9.00 4.07
N VAL A 31 9.37 9.74 4.94
CA VAL A 31 9.68 11.15 4.67
C VAL A 31 10.48 11.28 3.36
N ALA A 32 11.54 10.48 3.19
CA ALA A 32 12.32 10.47 1.95
C ALA A 32 11.46 10.17 0.72
N THR A 33 10.48 9.24 0.83
CA THR A 33 9.56 8.90 -0.26
C THR A 33 8.60 10.05 -0.57
N SER A 34 8.00 10.68 0.43
CA SER A 34 7.12 11.84 0.21
C SER A 34 7.83 13.01 -0.45
N LEU A 35 9.08 13.28 -0.05
CA LEU A 35 9.93 14.30 -0.70
C LEU A 35 10.28 13.91 -2.15
N TYR A 36 10.57 12.63 -2.38
CA TYR A 36 10.87 12.12 -3.72
C TYR A 36 9.67 12.21 -4.66
N ASP A 37 8.49 11.77 -4.22
CA ASP A 37 7.27 11.75 -5.04
C ASP A 37 6.85 13.17 -5.45
N ALA A 38 6.90 14.12 -4.50
CA ALA A 38 6.66 15.53 -4.79
C ALA A 38 7.74 16.10 -5.74
N GLY A 39 9.01 15.78 -5.49
CA GLY A 39 10.14 16.19 -6.32
C GLY A 39 10.03 15.64 -7.74
N LEU A 40 9.73 14.35 -7.89
CA LEU A 40 9.54 13.71 -9.18
C LEU A 40 8.46 14.40 -10.00
N LEU A 41 7.28 14.62 -9.40
CA LEU A 41 6.16 15.28 -10.06
C LEU A 41 6.51 16.69 -10.54
N LEU A 42 7.13 17.48 -9.66
CA LEU A 42 7.45 18.88 -9.96
C LEU A 42 8.62 19.02 -10.95
N VAL A 43 9.62 18.15 -10.87
CA VAL A 43 10.75 18.11 -11.81
C VAL A 43 10.29 17.64 -13.18
N VAL A 44 9.44 16.62 -13.26
CA VAL A 44 8.86 16.15 -14.53
C VAL A 44 8.01 17.25 -15.15
N LYS A 45 7.14 17.92 -14.38
CA LYS A 45 6.37 19.09 -14.87
C LYS A 45 7.28 20.17 -15.40
N ALA A 46 8.36 20.53 -14.70
CA ALA A 46 9.30 21.56 -15.14
C ALA A 46 10.07 21.15 -16.39
N SER A 47 10.39 19.86 -16.57
CA SER A 47 11.11 19.35 -17.74
C SER A 47 10.29 19.39 -19.04
N PHE A 48 8.97 19.24 -18.94
CA PHE A 48 8.04 19.36 -20.07
C PHE A 48 7.42 20.75 -20.17
N GLY A 49 7.75 21.66 -19.24
CA GLY A 49 7.33 23.07 -19.33
C GLY A 49 8.03 23.76 -20.50
N VAL A 50 7.25 24.50 -21.31
CA VAL A 50 7.81 25.27 -22.42
C VAL A 50 8.65 26.39 -21.84
N GLY A 51 9.96 26.34 -22.07
CA GLY A 51 10.87 27.43 -21.74
C GLY A 51 10.54 28.71 -22.53
N PRO A 52 10.88 29.91 -22.01
CA PRO A 52 10.59 31.19 -22.66
C PRO A 52 11.46 31.48 -23.90
N SER A 53 11.95 30.47 -24.61
CA SER A 53 12.79 30.69 -25.80
C SER A 53 12.43 29.75 -26.95
N SER A 54 11.39 30.16 -27.69
CA SER A 54 11.34 29.98 -29.14
C SER A 54 10.65 31.17 -29.74
N ASN A 55 11.43 32.27 -29.90
CA ASN A 55 11.16 33.26 -30.92
C ASN A 55 11.29 32.59 -32.29
N HIS A 56 10.22 32.01 -32.81
CA HIS A 56 9.96 31.84 -34.24
C HIS A 56 8.65 31.08 -34.43
N SER A 57 7.64 31.82 -34.56
CA SER A 57 6.48 31.67 -35.46
C SER A 57 5.24 32.34 -34.85
N SER A 58 4.85 33.38 -35.47
CA SER A 58 3.66 34.18 -35.25
C SER A 58 2.39 33.42 -35.64
N SER A 59 1.91 32.57 -34.71
CA SER A 59 0.51 32.20 -34.64
C SER A 59 0.15 31.99 -33.16
N PRO A 60 -0.91 32.63 -32.64
CA PRO A 60 -1.38 32.42 -31.29
C PRO A 60 -2.04 31.04 -31.24
N SER A 61 -1.23 30.00 -30.96
CA SER A 61 -1.80 28.72 -30.53
C SER A 61 -2.54 28.96 -29.22
N PRO A 62 -3.80 28.54 -29.07
CA PRO A 62 -4.55 28.75 -27.85
C PRO A 62 -3.79 28.11 -26.67
N ARG A 63 -3.62 28.86 -25.59
CA ARG A 63 -2.88 28.40 -24.35
C ARG A 63 -3.30 27.01 -23.92
N GLY A 64 -4.56 26.61 -24.14
CA GLY A 64 -5.07 25.27 -23.80
C GLY A 64 -4.43 24.14 -24.61
N ALA A 65 -4.11 24.31 -25.88
CA ALA A 65 -3.48 23.25 -26.68
C ALA A 65 -2.06 22.91 -26.22
N LEU A 66 -1.30 23.91 -25.77
CA LEU A 66 0.05 23.74 -25.24
C LEU A 66 0.03 23.04 -23.88
N GLU A 67 -0.94 23.39 -23.02
CA GLU A 67 -1.14 22.74 -21.73
C GLU A 67 -1.56 21.27 -21.90
N ASP A 68 -2.41 20.98 -22.89
CA ASP A 68 -2.82 19.61 -23.21
C ASP A 68 -1.65 18.76 -23.71
N GLU A 69 -0.77 19.32 -24.54
CA GLU A 69 0.44 18.63 -25.01
C GLU A 69 1.39 18.33 -23.84
N GLN A 70 1.61 19.30 -22.97
CA GLN A 70 2.40 19.10 -21.74
C GLN A 70 1.82 18.00 -20.85
N GLN A 71 0.51 18.00 -20.62
CA GLN A 71 -0.16 16.98 -19.81
C GLN A 71 -0.08 15.59 -20.45
N ARG A 72 -0.17 15.50 -21.78
CA ARG A 72 0.03 14.22 -22.50
C ARG A 72 1.46 13.72 -22.33
N ALA A 73 2.46 14.58 -22.42
CA ALA A 73 3.86 14.21 -22.23
C ALA A 73 4.13 13.71 -20.80
N ILE A 74 3.62 14.42 -19.77
CA ILE A 74 3.72 14.01 -18.36
C ILE A 74 3.02 12.67 -18.14
N SER A 75 1.81 12.49 -18.68
CA SER A 75 1.07 11.24 -18.51
C SER A 75 1.76 10.07 -19.23
N ASN A 76 2.34 10.26 -20.42
CA ASN A 76 3.14 9.25 -21.10
C ASN A 76 4.39 8.86 -20.29
N PHE A 77 5.07 9.85 -19.68
CA PHE A 77 6.16 9.58 -18.77
C PHE A 77 5.72 8.67 -17.61
N TYR A 78 4.60 9.00 -16.95
CA TYR A 78 4.10 8.19 -15.84
C TYR A 78 3.64 6.79 -16.24
N ILE A 79 3.08 6.61 -17.46
CA ILE A 79 2.75 5.26 -17.97
C ILE A 79 4.00 4.38 -17.99
N VAL A 80 5.09 4.86 -18.61
CA VAL A 80 6.34 4.11 -18.69
C VAL A 80 6.97 3.93 -17.30
N TYR A 81 6.98 4.99 -16.49
CA TYR A 81 7.52 4.97 -15.14
C TYR A 81 6.84 3.93 -14.24
N HIS A 82 5.50 3.91 -14.20
CA HIS A 82 4.74 2.94 -13.40
C HIS A 82 4.85 1.52 -13.95
N LEU A 83 4.94 1.36 -15.28
CA LEU A 83 5.16 0.06 -15.90
C LEU A 83 6.52 -0.52 -15.48
N VAL A 84 7.58 0.27 -15.55
CA VAL A 84 8.93 -0.15 -15.11
C VAL A 84 8.92 -0.43 -13.61
N MET A 85 8.39 0.49 -12.80
CA MET A 85 8.33 0.38 -11.34
C MET A 85 7.52 -0.84 -10.86
N GLY A 86 6.49 -1.24 -11.60
CA GLY A 86 5.60 -2.35 -11.25
C GLY A 86 6.07 -3.72 -11.74
N LEU A 87 6.73 -3.78 -12.92
CA LEU A 87 7.18 -5.06 -13.50
C LEU A 87 8.53 -5.53 -12.93
N THR A 88 9.45 -4.61 -12.68
CA THR A 88 10.80 -4.97 -12.20
C THR A 88 10.82 -5.64 -10.83
N PRO A 89 9.96 -5.28 -9.83
CA PRO A 89 9.90 -6.01 -8.57
C PRO A 89 9.42 -7.45 -8.69
N LEU A 90 8.61 -7.78 -9.71
CA LEU A 90 8.15 -9.15 -9.94
C LEU A 90 9.32 -10.07 -10.27
N LEU A 91 10.33 -9.54 -10.99
CA LEU A 91 11.54 -10.28 -11.34
C LEU A 91 12.45 -10.53 -10.12
N SER A 92 12.54 -9.55 -9.22
CA SER A 92 13.45 -9.57 -8.07
C SER A 92 12.84 -10.17 -6.81
N ALA A 93 11.51 -10.13 -6.65
CA ALA A 93 10.82 -10.54 -5.42
C ALA A 93 11.11 -11.98 -5.01
N TYR A 94 11.14 -12.89 -5.99
CA TYR A 94 11.46 -14.29 -5.74
C TYR A 94 12.91 -14.49 -5.25
N GLY A 95 13.86 -13.84 -5.93
CA GLY A 95 15.28 -13.90 -5.57
C GLY A 95 15.57 -13.30 -4.21
N LEU A 96 14.92 -12.16 -3.88
CA LEU A 96 15.04 -11.50 -2.58
C LEU A 96 14.42 -12.31 -1.44
N GLY A 97 13.27 -12.94 -1.67
CA GLY A 97 12.65 -13.85 -0.71
C GLY A 97 13.57 -15.02 -0.39
N TRP A 98 14.11 -15.68 -1.42
CA TRP A 98 15.07 -16.78 -1.26
C TRP A 98 16.36 -16.33 -0.54
N LEU A 99 16.89 -15.15 -0.88
CA LEU A 99 18.11 -14.60 -0.28
C LEU A 99 17.89 -14.25 1.20
N SER A 100 16.72 -13.68 1.53
CA SER A 100 16.33 -13.35 2.90
C SER A 100 16.21 -14.57 3.79
N ASP A 101 15.64 -15.67 3.27
CA ASP A 101 15.48 -16.92 4.03
C ASP A 101 16.79 -17.66 4.24
N ARG A 102 17.73 -17.55 3.28
CA ARG A 102 18.99 -18.31 3.29
C ARG A 102 20.12 -17.63 4.04
N TYR A 103 20.22 -16.30 3.98
CA TYR A 103 21.35 -15.56 4.58
C TYR A 103 20.96 -14.80 5.83
N HIS A 104 20.29 -13.67 5.68
CA HIS A 104 19.88 -12.82 6.79
C HIS A 104 18.59 -12.07 6.46
N ARG A 105 17.63 -12.10 7.36
CA ARG A 105 16.37 -11.34 7.23
C ARG A 105 16.56 -9.84 7.06
N LYS A 106 17.73 -9.31 7.41
CA LYS A 106 18.12 -7.91 7.18
C LYS A 106 18.19 -7.53 5.71
N VAL A 107 18.47 -8.51 4.84
CA VAL A 107 18.60 -8.32 3.39
C VAL A 107 17.30 -7.80 2.79
N SER A 108 16.14 -8.30 3.22
CA SER A 108 14.83 -7.85 2.72
C SER A 108 14.48 -6.40 3.10
N ILE A 109 15.24 -5.78 4.00
CA ILE A 109 15.09 -4.36 4.36
C ILE A 109 16.18 -3.53 3.69
N CYS A 110 17.45 -3.95 3.78
CA CYS A 110 18.59 -3.16 3.31
C CYS A 110 18.67 -3.06 1.79
N VAL A 111 18.34 -4.14 1.06
CA VAL A 111 18.41 -4.14 -0.42
C VAL A 111 17.37 -3.18 -1.04
N PRO A 112 16.09 -3.20 -0.65
CA PRO A 112 15.15 -2.19 -1.13
C PRO A 112 15.52 -0.76 -0.74
N LEU A 113 16.05 -0.53 0.48
CA LEU A 113 16.52 0.79 0.88
C LEU A 113 17.67 1.31 0.01
N LEU A 114 18.58 0.43 -0.42
CA LEU A 114 19.61 0.78 -1.39
C LEU A 114 18.98 1.17 -2.74
N GLY A 115 18.00 0.41 -3.24
CA GLY A 115 17.27 0.76 -4.46
C GLY A 115 16.58 2.12 -4.36
N PHE A 116 15.94 2.41 -3.22
CA PHE A 116 15.36 3.73 -2.96
C PHE A 116 16.40 4.84 -2.97
N LEU A 117 17.55 4.63 -2.34
CA LEU A 117 18.64 5.61 -2.33
C LEU A 117 19.15 5.88 -3.75
N LEU A 118 19.38 4.83 -4.54
CA LEU A 118 19.87 4.97 -5.93
C LEU A 118 18.90 5.77 -6.79
N SER A 119 17.60 5.49 -6.71
CA SER A 119 16.56 6.23 -7.43
C SER A 119 16.54 7.73 -7.05
N ARG A 120 16.71 8.05 -5.77
CA ARG A 120 16.77 9.44 -5.30
C ARG A 120 18.04 10.14 -5.75
N LEU A 121 19.17 9.42 -5.83
CA LEU A 121 20.42 9.93 -6.41
C LEU A 121 20.25 10.25 -7.90
N VAL A 122 19.55 9.40 -8.66
CA VAL A 122 19.26 9.68 -10.07
C VAL A 122 18.43 10.96 -10.22
N LEU A 123 17.41 11.18 -9.38
CA LEU A 123 16.62 12.41 -9.40
C LEU A 123 17.46 13.63 -9.01
N LEU A 124 18.33 13.52 -8.02
CA LEU A 124 19.26 14.58 -7.62
C LEU A 124 20.23 14.94 -8.76
N LEU A 125 20.82 13.94 -9.42
CA LEU A 125 21.70 14.12 -10.56
C LEU A 125 20.98 14.74 -11.76
N LYS A 126 19.70 14.34 -12.00
CA LYS A 126 18.87 14.99 -13.02
C LYS A 126 18.76 16.50 -12.77
N VAL A 127 18.53 16.90 -11.52
CA VAL A 127 18.41 18.32 -11.16
C VAL A 127 19.76 19.05 -11.22
N LEU A 128 20.85 18.40 -10.80
CA LEU A 128 22.20 19.00 -10.79
C LEU A 128 22.79 19.15 -12.19
N LEU A 129 22.70 18.09 -13.01
CA LEU A 129 23.41 17.98 -14.28
C LEU A 129 22.49 18.22 -15.49
N ASP A 130 21.23 18.58 -15.28
CA ASP A 130 20.22 18.73 -16.33
C ASP A 130 20.09 17.51 -17.26
N TRP A 131 20.23 16.30 -16.69
CA TRP A 131 20.08 15.07 -17.44
C TRP A 131 18.67 14.98 -18.08
N PRO A 132 18.52 14.24 -19.17
CA PRO A 132 17.20 14.01 -19.77
C PRO A 132 16.27 13.30 -18.79
N VAL A 133 14.96 13.56 -18.90
CA VAL A 133 13.94 13.05 -17.98
C VAL A 133 13.82 11.53 -18.04
N GLU A 134 14.21 10.91 -19.15
CA GLU A 134 14.22 9.47 -19.39
C GLU A 134 15.14 8.72 -18.43
N MET A 135 16.18 9.37 -17.90
CA MET A 135 17.07 8.78 -16.89
C MET A 135 16.33 8.37 -15.61
N LEU A 136 15.17 8.99 -15.34
CA LEU A 136 14.33 8.62 -14.19
C LEU A 136 13.74 7.20 -14.33
N TYR A 137 13.60 6.68 -15.55
CA TYR A 137 13.22 5.26 -15.76
C TYR A 137 14.29 4.29 -15.25
N ALA A 138 15.56 4.66 -15.38
CA ALA A 138 16.64 3.86 -14.79
C ALA A 138 16.55 3.87 -13.26
N GLY A 139 16.22 5.01 -12.64
CA GLY A 139 15.95 5.08 -11.20
C GLY A 139 14.78 4.18 -10.76
N ALA A 140 13.69 4.17 -11.53
CA ALA A 140 12.55 3.29 -11.28
C ALA A 140 12.94 1.81 -11.41
N ALA A 141 13.69 1.45 -12.45
CA ALA A 141 14.19 0.09 -12.66
C ALA A 141 15.11 -0.39 -11.52
N LEU A 142 16.04 0.46 -11.07
CA LEU A 142 16.91 0.16 -9.93
C LEU A 142 16.11 -0.09 -8.65
N THR A 143 15.09 0.75 -8.37
CA THR A 143 14.19 0.56 -7.24
C THR A 143 13.49 -0.80 -7.33
N GLY A 144 12.92 -1.11 -8.48
CA GLY A 144 12.17 -2.35 -8.67
C GLY A 144 13.07 -3.59 -8.62
N LEU A 145 14.25 -3.57 -9.25
CA LEU A 145 15.22 -4.68 -9.21
C LEU A 145 15.71 -4.96 -7.78
N CYS A 146 15.76 -3.95 -6.93
CA CYS A 146 16.03 -4.11 -5.50
C CYS A 146 14.81 -4.58 -4.69
N GLY A 147 13.68 -4.93 -5.33
CA GLY A 147 12.47 -5.46 -4.71
C GLY A 147 11.39 -4.43 -4.41
N GLY A 148 11.65 -3.16 -4.60
CA GLY A 148 10.69 -2.07 -4.45
C GLY A 148 10.05 -1.96 -3.06
N PHE A 149 8.93 -1.25 -3.01
CA PHE A 149 8.19 -1.05 -1.77
C PHE A 149 7.61 -2.36 -1.20
N SER A 150 7.20 -3.29 -2.04
CA SER A 150 6.59 -4.56 -1.60
C SER A 150 7.55 -5.43 -0.79
N ALA A 151 8.81 -5.56 -1.22
CA ALA A 151 9.83 -6.30 -0.49
C ALA A 151 10.23 -5.58 0.80
N PHE A 152 10.41 -4.26 0.76
CA PHE A 152 10.67 -3.45 1.95
C PHE A 152 9.57 -3.61 2.99
N TRP A 153 8.31 -3.43 2.59
CA TRP A 153 7.16 -3.48 3.48
C TRP A 153 6.95 -4.86 4.10
N SER A 154 7.14 -5.92 3.29
CA SER A 154 7.08 -7.30 3.81
C SER A 154 8.16 -7.58 4.87
N GLY A 155 9.38 -7.05 4.66
CA GLY A 155 10.48 -7.12 5.62
C GLY A 155 10.18 -6.38 6.92
N VAL A 156 9.62 -5.17 6.82
CA VAL A 156 9.20 -4.34 7.96
C VAL A 156 8.12 -5.06 8.78
N MET A 157 7.08 -5.57 8.13
CA MET A 157 5.98 -6.29 8.79
C MET A 157 6.46 -7.59 9.43
N ALA A 158 7.34 -8.34 8.77
CA ALA A 158 7.95 -9.54 9.32
C ALA A 158 8.76 -9.23 10.59
N LEU A 159 9.62 -8.22 10.55
CA LEU A 159 10.42 -7.82 11.72
C LEU A 159 9.56 -7.27 12.85
N GLY A 160 8.57 -6.41 12.54
CA GLY A 160 7.59 -5.91 13.50
C GLY A 160 6.83 -7.02 14.21
N SER A 161 6.46 -8.06 13.47
CA SER A 161 5.75 -9.23 14.04
C SER A 161 6.64 -10.10 14.92
N LEU A 162 7.90 -10.31 14.56
CA LEU A 162 8.85 -11.15 15.29
C LEU A 162 9.32 -10.51 16.60
N SER A 163 9.39 -9.19 16.65
CA SER A 163 9.87 -8.45 17.81
C SER A 163 8.79 -8.15 18.85
N SER A 164 7.56 -8.65 18.64
CA SER A 164 6.43 -8.46 19.56
C SER A 164 5.92 -9.78 20.13
N SER A 165 5.41 -9.74 21.38
CA SER A 165 4.69 -10.87 21.99
C SER A 165 3.36 -11.11 21.28
N GLU A 166 2.86 -12.35 21.26
CA GLU A 166 1.63 -12.73 20.52
C GLU A 166 0.43 -11.81 20.80
N GLY A 167 0.21 -11.40 22.05
CA GLY A 167 -0.91 -10.53 22.42
C GLY A 167 -0.75 -9.05 22.01
N ARG A 168 0.47 -8.58 21.68
CA ARG A 168 0.75 -7.18 21.29
C ARG A 168 1.15 -7.03 19.82
N ARG A 169 1.24 -8.13 19.09
CA ARG A 169 1.68 -8.15 17.70
C ARG A 169 0.82 -7.26 16.78
N SER A 170 -0.50 -7.39 16.91
CA SER A 170 -1.44 -6.59 16.12
C SER A 170 -1.27 -5.09 16.40
N LEU A 171 -1.19 -4.71 17.67
CA LEU A 171 -1.00 -3.31 18.05
C LEU A 171 0.29 -2.71 17.48
N ARG A 172 1.38 -3.48 17.48
CA ARG A 172 2.65 -3.00 16.95
C ARG A 172 2.62 -2.79 15.45
N LEU A 173 2.01 -3.69 14.68
CA LEU A 173 1.86 -3.54 13.23
C LEU A 173 1.05 -2.29 12.89
N ILE A 174 -0.02 -2.04 13.64
CA ILE A 174 -0.84 -0.84 13.51
C ILE A 174 -0.07 0.46 13.83
N VAL A 175 0.81 0.43 14.85
CA VAL A 175 1.68 1.58 15.17
C VAL A 175 2.65 1.86 14.03
N ILE A 176 3.18 0.82 13.37
CA ILE A 176 4.05 0.97 12.19
C ILE A 176 3.29 1.64 11.03
N ASP A 177 2.04 1.22 10.76
CA ASP A 177 1.18 1.87 9.75
C ASP A 177 0.88 3.34 10.09
N LEU A 178 0.63 3.64 11.37
CA LEU A 178 0.40 5.00 11.84
C LEU A 178 1.65 5.88 11.66
N ILE A 179 2.83 5.38 11.97
CA ILE A 179 4.10 6.08 11.76
C ILE A 179 4.34 6.36 10.28
N LEU A 180 4.04 5.38 9.41
CA LEU A 180 4.09 5.56 7.96
C LEU A 180 3.19 6.75 7.53
N GLY A 181 1.93 6.77 8.01
CA GLY A 181 0.98 7.84 7.70
C GLY A 181 1.43 9.21 8.19
N LEU A 182 1.88 9.31 9.45
CA LEU A 182 2.36 10.56 10.04
C LEU A 182 3.62 11.07 9.34
N ALA A 183 4.60 10.21 9.08
CA ALA A 183 5.82 10.57 8.38
C ALA A 183 5.54 11.03 6.95
N GLY A 184 4.62 10.35 6.25
CA GLY A 184 4.16 10.72 4.92
C GLY A 184 3.46 12.08 4.90
N PHE A 185 2.59 12.32 5.87
CA PHE A 185 1.92 13.61 6.05
C PHE A 185 2.93 14.75 6.26
N CYS A 186 3.84 14.61 7.22
CA CYS A 186 4.85 15.64 7.51
C CYS A 186 5.79 15.88 6.32
N GLY A 187 6.28 14.81 5.68
CA GLY A 187 7.15 14.91 4.51
C GLY A 187 6.48 15.63 3.34
N SER A 188 5.22 15.32 3.06
CA SER A 188 4.46 15.96 2.00
C SER A 188 4.13 17.43 2.30
N MET A 189 3.79 17.77 3.56
CA MET A 189 3.54 19.17 3.97
C MET A 189 4.75 20.06 3.71
N VAL A 190 5.95 19.57 3.96
CA VAL A 190 7.20 20.34 3.80
C VAL A 190 7.70 20.34 2.36
N SER A 191 7.33 19.34 1.56
CA SER A 191 7.90 19.12 0.21
C SER A 191 7.79 20.31 -0.73
N GLY A 192 6.61 20.95 -0.79
CA GLY A 192 6.39 22.09 -1.68
C GLY A 192 7.21 23.34 -1.27
N HIS A 193 7.40 23.54 0.02
CA HIS A 193 8.24 24.63 0.53
C HIS A 193 9.71 24.38 0.22
N LEU A 194 10.21 23.15 0.41
CA LEU A 194 11.58 22.79 0.07
C LEU A 194 11.85 22.89 -1.43
N PHE A 195 10.87 22.55 -2.28
CA PHE A 195 11.01 22.66 -3.73
C PHE A 195 11.18 24.12 -4.18
N LYS A 196 10.43 25.04 -3.56
CA LYS A 196 10.50 26.47 -3.86
C LYS A 196 11.80 27.12 -3.36
N GLN A 197 12.44 26.51 -2.35
CA GLN A 197 13.62 27.09 -1.73
C GLN A 197 14.83 27.00 -2.68
N MET A 198 15.42 28.15 -2.98
CA MET A 198 16.64 28.26 -3.75
C MET A 198 17.80 28.60 -2.81
N VAL A 199 18.95 27.96 -3.00
CA VAL A 199 20.20 28.26 -2.28
C VAL A 199 21.13 28.97 -3.27
N GLY A 200 21.23 30.29 -3.17
CA GLY A 200 22.02 31.10 -4.10
C GLY A 200 21.49 31.04 -5.53
N HIS A 201 22.34 30.70 -6.51
CA HIS A 201 21.98 30.46 -7.92
C HIS A 201 21.58 29.01 -8.19
N SER A 202 21.26 28.26 -7.17
CA SER A 202 20.95 26.83 -7.25
C SER A 202 19.61 26.58 -7.95
N LYS A 203 19.49 25.43 -8.62
CA LYS A 203 18.30 25.04 -9.38
C LYS A 203 17.12 24.73 -8.45
N GLN A 204 15.89 25.02 -8.93
CA GLN A 204 14.68 24.65 -8.22
C GLN A 204 14.61 23.14 -7.95
N GLY A 205 14.18 22.77 -6.75
CA GLY A 205 14.07 21.37 -6.34
C GLY A 205 15.35 20.72 -5.85
N LEU A 206 16.51 21.42 -5.93
CA LEU A 206 17.78 20.87 -5.43
C LEU A 206 17.75 20.58 -3.93
N VAL A 207 17.22 21.50 -3.14
CA VAL A 207 17.09 21.33 -1.67
C VAL A 207 16.18 20.14 -1.35
N LEU A 208 15.04 20.04 -2.03
CA LEU A 208 14.09 18.96 -1.84
C LEU A 208 14.73 17.59 -2.13
N THR A 209 15.41 17.46 -3.27
CA THR A 209 16.04 16.20 -3.69
C THR A 209 17.21 15.83 -2.79
N ALA A 210 18.01 16.81 -2.36
CA ALA A 210 19.10 16.60 -1.41
C ALA A 210 18.60 16.14 -0.03
N CYS A 211 17.50 16.74 0.48
CA CYS A 211 16.85 16.28 1.72
C CYS A 211 16.32 14.85 1.57
N SER A 212 15.72 14.50 0.43
CA SER A 212 15.24 13.14 0.16
C SER A 212 16.38 12.12 0.19
N VAL A 213 17.52 12.43 -0.46
CA VAL A 213 18.72 11.58 -0.44
C VAL A 213 19.27 11.46 0.98
N SER A 214 19.36 12.55 1.73
CA SER A 214 19.87 12.55 3.12
C SER A 214 19.02 11.67 4.03
N CYS A 215 17.68 11.79 3.98
CA CYS A 215 16.76 10.94 4.75
C CYS A 215 16.88 9.46 4.36
N ALA A 216 16.99 9.15 3.05
CA ALA A 216 17.16 7.77 2.59
C ALA A 216 18.51 7.18 3.04
N THR A 217 19.58 7.98 3.00
CA THR A 217 20.92 7.59 3.50
C THR A 217 20.86 7.30 5.00
N CYS A 218 20.23 8.16 5.80
CA CYS A 218 20.03 7.93 7.22
C CYS A 218 19.27 6.63 7.50
N ALA A 219 18.18 6.36 6.75
CA ALA A 219 17.43 5.12 6.89
C ALA A 219 18.28 3.88 6.58
N LEU A 220 19.09 3.92 5.51
CA LEU A 220 19.97 2.83 5.12
C LEU A 220 21.08 2.62 6.16
N LEU A 221 21.77 3.67 6.58
CA LEU A 221 22.84 3.59 7.59
C LEU A 221 22.32 3.08 8.92
N TYR A 222 21.17 3.58 9.38
CA TYR A 222 20.53 3.07 10.60
C TYR A 222 20.19 1.57 10.46
N SER A 223 19.66 1.15 9.32
CA SER A 223 19.33 -0.27 9.07
C SER A 223 20.57 -1.15 9.04
N LEU A 224 21.71 -0.66 8.51
CA LEU A 224 22.95 -1.42 8.44
C LEU A 224 23.63 -1.54 9.82
N PHE A 225 23.73 -0.45 10.56
CA PHE A 225 24.57 -0.38 11.76
C PHE A 225 23.81 -0.54 13.07
N VAL A 226 22.60 0.00 13.16
CA VAL A 226 21.84 0.05 14.43
C VAL A 226 20.81 -1.04 14.53
N LEU A 227 20.08 -1.36 13.44
CA LEU A 227 19.01 -2.32 13.45
C LEU A 227 19.54 -3.74 13.72
N LYS A 228 19.18 -4.33 14.85
CA LYS A 228 19.50 -5.72 15.20
C LYS A 228 18.30 -6.60 14.91
N VAL A 229 18.44 -7.53 13.98
CA VAL A 229 17.41 -8.52 13.66
C VAL A 229 17.66 -9.76 14.51
N PRO A 230 16.67 -10.27 15.26
CA PRO A 230 16.82 -11.52 16.00
C PRO A 230 17.15 -12.65 15.02
N GLU A 231 18.28 -13.31 15.20
CA GLU A 231 18.60 -14.53 14.47
C GLU A 231 17.58 -15.59 14.85
N SER A 232 16.72 -15.96 13.91
CA SER A 232 15.94 -17.17 14.05
C SER A 232 16.91 -18.33 13.90
N LYS A 233 17.20 -19.04 14.99
CA LYS A 233 17.73 -20.41 14.91
C LYS A 233 16.66 -21.28 14.25
N ALA A 234 16.54 -21.14 12.93
CA ALA A 234 15.81 -22.11 12.13
C ALA A 234 16.56 -23.43 12.27
N LYS A 235 16.07 -24.32 13.15
CA LYS A 235 16.42 -25.74 13.04
C LYS A 235 16.15 -26.10 11.59
N PRO A 236 17.15 -26.66 10.84
CA PRO A 236 16.88 -27.17 9.52
C PRO A 236 15.71 -28.16 9.66
N ARG A 237 14.61 -27.92 8.95
CA ARG A 237 13.58 -28.94 8.77
C ARG A 237 14.32 -30.11 8.12
N LYS A 238 14.63 -31.13 8.93
CA LYS A 238 14.99 -32.44 8.40
C LYS A 238 13.89 -32.78 7.42
N ALA A 239 14.26 -33.02 6.17
CA ALA A 239 13.39 -33.67 5.22
C ALA A 239 12.89 -34.93 5.94
N VAL A 240 11.58 -35.02 6.13
CA VAL A 240 10.97 -36.25 6.55
C VAL A 240 11.10 -37.13 5.32
N ASP A 241 12.11 -38.00 5.35
CA ASP A 241 12.23 -39.10 4.42
C ASP A 241 10.95 -39.92 4.57
N ILE A 242 10.09 -39.83 3.58
CA ILE A 242 8.95 -40.71 3.41
C ILE A 242 9.54 -42.07 3.05
N VAL A 243 9.76 -42.90 4.05
CA VAL A 243 10.00 -44.32 3.85
C VAL A 243 8.67 -44.96 3.48
N PRO A 244 8.53 -45.53 2.28
CA PRO A 244 7.34 -46.30 1.92
C PRO A 244 7.40 -47.68 2.60
N GLY A 245 6.44 -47.96 3.41
CA GLY A 245 6.12 -49.36 3.78
C GLY A 245 6.67 -49.86 5.09
N THR A 246 5.86 -49.84 6.15
CA THR A 246 5.72 -50.98 7.03
C THR A 246 4.34 -50.97 7.69
N VAL A 247 3.58 -51.97 7.35
CA VAL A 247 2.31 -52.36 7.95
C VAL A 247 2.59 -53.02 9.31
N GLY A 248 1.89 -52.60 10.35
CA GLY A 248 1.53 -53.41 11.48
C GLY A 248 2.56 -53.62 12.58
N ARG A 249 2.29 -53.06 13.75
CA ARG A 249 2.29 -53.85 14.99
C ARG A 249 1.61 -53.07 16.12
N TYR A 250 0.56 -53.64 16.65
CA TYR A 250 -0.06 -53.24 17.91
C TYR A 250 0.89 -53.75 19.03
N ASP A 251 1.37 -52.87 19.89
CA ASP A 251 1.91 -53.26 21.19
C ASP A 251 1.41 -52.27 22.25
N THR A 252 0.65 -52.86 23.15
CA THR A 252 0.41 -52.65 24.58
C THR A 252 0.40 -51.23 25.16
N LEU A 253 -0.76 -50.92 25.66
CA LEU A 253 -1.18 -49.81 26.52
C LEU A 253 -0.31 -49.74 27.81
N ASP A 254 0.21 -48.57 28.09
CA ASP A 254 0.65 -48.13 29.39
C ASP A 254 -0.41 -47.18 29.99
N PRO A 255 -0.97 -47.41 31.20
CA PRO A 255 -2.20 -46.74 31.65
C PRO A 255 -1.93 -45.53 32.56
N ASP A 256 -0.95 -44.66 32.28
CA ASP A 256 -0.72 -43.51 33.15
C ASP A 256 -0.30 -42.22 32.41
N GLN A 257 -1.15 -41.74 31.49
CA GLN A 257 -1.15 -40.35 31.01
C GLN A 257 -2.57 -39.91 30.61
N THR A 258 -3.41 -39.75 31.60
CA THR A 258 -4.60 -38.93 31.52
C THR A 258 -4.21 -37.45 31.50
N ASP A 259 -4.63 -36.79 30.47
CA ASP A 259 -4.86 -35.36 30.26
C ASP A 259 -4.01 -34.69 29.14
N LYS A 260 -4.48 -34.87 27.95
CA LYS A 260 -4.60 -33.88 26.88
C LYS A 260 -5.22 -34.51 25.64
N GLN A 261 -6.51 -34.85 25.73
CA GLN A 261 -7.31 -35.10 24.53
C GLN A 261 -7.34 -33.82 23.71
N SER A 262 -6.45 -33.74 22.73
CA SER A 262 -6.69 -32.89 21.56
C SER A 262 -7.97 -33.39 20.89
N VAL A 263 -9.07 -32.70 21.14
CA VAL A 263 -10.36 -32.93 20.45
C VAL A 263 -10.08 -32.78 18.94
N VAL A 264 -9.84 -33.91 18.27
CA VAL A 264 -9.79 -33.99 16.82
C VAL A 264 -11.23 -33.69 16.34
N ARG A 265 -11.47 -32.42 16.05
CA ARG A 265 -12.76 -32.02 15.44
C ARG A 265 -12.86 -32.73 14.10
N PRO A 266 -13.98 -33.44 13.85
CA PRO A 266 -14.19 -34.09 12.56
C PRO A 266 -14.03 -33.06 11.43
N PRO A 267 -13.50 -33.46 10.25
CA PRO A 267 -13.39 -32.56 9.11
C PRO A 267 -14.76 -31.97 8.78
N PRO A 268 -14.84 -30.66 8.47
CA PRO A 268 -16.11 -30.02 8.16
C PRO A 268 -16.76 -30.72 6.95
N PRO A 269 -18.10 -30.82 6.90
CA PRO A 269 -18.80 -31.45 5.80
C PRO A 269 -18.43 -30.79 4.47
N PRO A 270 -18.39 -31.54 3.35
CA PRO A 270 -17.88 -31.05 2.05
C PRO A 270 -18.63 -29.83 1.51
N ALA A 271 -19.91 -29.66 1.87
CA ALA A 271 -20.70 -28.47 1.54
C ALA A 271 -20.17 -27.20 2.24
N MET A 272 -19.74 -27.30 3.49
CA MET A 272 -19.16 -26.19 4.25
C MET A 272 -17.77 -25.79 3.72
N ALA A 273 -16.99 -26.75 3.21
CA ALA A 273 -15.71 -26.47 2.58
C ALA A 273 -15.87 -25.70 1.26
N LYS A 274 -16.83 -26.08 0.40
CA LYS A 274 -17.17 -25.38 -0.86
C LYS A 274 -17.67 -23.96 -0.60
N SER A 275 -18.51 -23.76 0.40
CA SER A 275 -19.03 -22.44 0.74
C SER A 275 -17.94 -21.48 1.23
N LYS A 276 -16.96 -21.95 2.02
CA LYS A 276 -15.81 -21.14 2.43
C LYS A 276 -14.93 -20.73 1.24
N GLN A 277 -14.71 -21.62 0.28
CA GLN A 277 -13.98 -21.30 -0.94
C GLN A 277 -14.67 -20.20 -1.77
N ILE A 278 -16.00 -20.26 -1.88
CA ILE A 278 -16.77 -19.22 -2.58
C ILE A 278 -16.63 -17.87 -1.87
N ILE A 279 -16.70 -17.84 -0.54
CA ILE A 279 -16.53 -16.59 0.22
C ILE A 279 -15.14 -16.01 0.01
N ILE A 280 -14.09 -16.83 0.07
CA ILE A 280 -12.71 -16.38 -0.20
C ILE A 280 -12.59 -15.83 -1.62
N GLY A 281 -13.17 -16.50 -2.61
CA GLY A 281 -13.21 -16.02 -4.00
C GLY A 281 -13.91 -14.69 -4.16
N LEU A 282 -15.08 -14.50 -3.51
CA LEU A 282 -15.82 -13.23 -3.54
C LEU A 282 -15.05 -12.09 -2.85
N LEU A 283 -14.40 -12.35 -1.71
CA LEU A 283 -13.53 -11.38 -1.05
C LEU A 283 -12.36 -10.98 -1.94
N PHE A 284 -11.78 -11.95 -2.67
CA PHE A 284 -10.69 -11.73 -3.59
C PHE A 284 -11.11 -10.85 -4.77
N VAL A 285 -12.25 -11.15 -5.39
CA VAL A 285 -12.82 -10.34 -6.48
C VAL A 285 -13.14 -8.93 -6.00
N GLY A 286 -13.78 -8.80 -4.83
CA GLY A 286 -14.06 -7.49 -4.23
C GLY A 286 -12.79 -6.68 -3.96
N ALA A 287 -11.73 -7.32 -3.47
CA ALA A 287 -10.44 -6.67 -3.24
C ALA A 287 -9.82 -6.15 -4.55
N ILE A 288 -9.82 -6.96 -5.62
CA ILE A 288 -9.24 -6.58 -6.92
C ILE A 288 -10.02 -5.40 -7.53
N ILE A 289 -11.34 -5.46 -7.57
CA ILE A 289 -12.15 -4.39 -8.16
C ILE A 289 -11.97 -3.09 -7.37
N TYR A 290 -11.92 -3.18 -6.05
CA TYR A 290 -11.71 -2.03 -5.19
C TYR A 290 -10.30 -1.44 -5.34
N ASP A 291 -9.27 -2.27 -5.38
CA ASP A 291 -7.88 -1.86 -5.60
C ASP A 291 -7.70 -1.13 -6.94
N LEU A 292 -8.34 -1.63 -7.99
CA LEU A 292 -8.44 -1.00 -9.31
C LEU A 292 -8.96 0.45 -9.21
N ALA A 293 -10.03 0.66 -8.45
CA ALA A 293 -10.62 1.98 -8.24
C ALA A 293 -9.67 2.91 -7.45
N VAL A 294 -9.06 2.40 -6.37
CA VAL A 294 -8.20 3.19 -5.49
C VAL A 294 -6.89 3.58 -6.18
N VAL A 295 -6.18 2.60 -6.76
CA VAL A 295 -4.91 2.84 -7.46
C VAL A 295 -5.11 3.82 -8.62
N GLY A 296 -6.15 3.61 -9.44
CA GLY A 296 -6.45 4.51 -10.56
C GLY A 296 -6.73 5.95 -10.13
N THR A 297 -7.44 6.13 -9.00
CA THR A 297 -7.66 7.47 -8.44
C THR A 297 -6.34 8.11 -7.98
N VAL A 298 -5.53 7.36 -7.23
CA VAL A 298 -4.26 7.87 -6.67
C VAL A 298 -3.30 8.30 -7.76
N ASP A 299 -3.20 7.53 -8.85
CA ASP A 299 -2.27 7.80 -9.94
C ASP A 299 -2.66 9.02 -10.79
N VAL A 300 -3.95 9.33 -10.88
CA VAL A 300 -4.44 10.48 -11.68
C VAL A 300 -4.48 11.79 -10.88
N ILE A 301 -4.64 11.74 -9.55
CA ILE A 301 -4.70 12.94 -8.70
C ILE A 301 -3.53 13.91 -8.96
N PRO A 302 -2.26 13.49 -9.02
CA PRO A 302 -1.15 14.40 -9.26
C PRO A 302 -1.25 15.15 -10.59
N LEU A 303 -1.72 14.49 -11.64
CA LEU A 303 -1.92 15.08 -12.95
C LEU A 303 -3.10 16.06 -12.94
N PHE A 304 -4.20 15.66 -12.29
CA PHE A 304 -5.42 16.45 -12.18
C PHE A 304 -5.20 17.79 -11.47
N VAL A 305 -4.46 17.80 -10.35
CA VAL A 305 -4.25 19.04 -9.57
C VAL A 305 -3.31 20.04 -10.25
N LEU A 306 -2.49 19.59 -11.19
CA LEU A 306 -1.56 20.43 -11.95
C LEU A 306 -2.22 21.17 -13.11
N ARG A 307 -3.41 20.75 -13.54
CA ARG A 307 -4.16 21.31 -14.65
C ARG A 307 -5.32 22.19 -14.17
N GLU A 308 -5.83 23.06 -15.05
CA GLU A 308 -7.11 23.74 -14.85
C GLU A 308 -8.25 22.73 -14.61
N PRO A 309 -9.18 23.00 -13.67
CA PRO A 309 -9.42 24.29 -13.04
C PRO A 309 -8.57 24.56 -11.77
N LEU A 310 -7.80 23.62 -11.26
CA LEU A 310 -7.08 23.77 -10.00
C LEU A 310 -5.74 24.49 -10.16
N SER A 311 -4.94 24.14 -11.18
CA SER A 311 -3.63 24.76 -11.53
C SER A 311 -2.74 25.02 -10.31
N TRP A 312 -2.58 24.01 -9.45
CA TRP A 312 -1.90 24.16 -8.17
C TRP A 312 -0.43 24.52 -8.29
N ASN A 313 0.02 25.39 -7.41
CA ASN A 313 1.42 25.68 -7.20
C ASN A 313 2.13 24.56 -6.40
N GLN A 314 3.46 24.65 -6.28
CA GLN A 314 4.28 23.61 -5.65
C GLN A 314 3.89 23.33 -4.18
N VAL A 315 3.50 24.36 -3.44
CA VAL A 315 3.10 24.25 -2.03
C VAL A 315 1.73 23.57 -1.92
N GLN A 316 0.78 23.96 -2.77
CA GLN A 316 -0.55 23.33 -2.80
C GLN A 316 -0.47 21.85 -3.19
N VAL A 317 0.41 21.48 -4.12
CA VAL A 317 0.68 20.07 -4.46
C VAL A 317 1.16 19.31 -3.22
N GLY A 318 2.11 19.86 -2.45
CA GLY A 318 2.58 19.24 -1.21
C GLY A 318 1.44 19.03 -0.19
N TYR A 319 0.57 20.03 -0.02
CA TYR A 319 -0.59 19.92 0.88
C TYR A 319 -1.63 18.91 0.38
N GLY A 320 -1.87 18.86 -0.92
CA GLY A 320 -2.74 17.86 -1.54
C GLY A 320 -2.24 16.43 -1.33
N MET A 321 -0.94 16.20 -1.51
CA MET A 321 -0.32 14.91 -1.22
C MET A 321 -0.40 14.57 0.28
N ALA A 322 -0.16 15.53 1.16
CA ALA A 322 -0.29 15.34 2.61
C ALA A 322 -1.71 14.90 3.01
N SER A 323 -2.75 15.50 2.40
CA SER A 323 -4.14 15.09 2.65
C SER A 323 -4.40 13.61 2.33
N GLY A 324 -3.62 13.03 1.41
CA GLY A 324 -3.67 11.60 1.10
C GLY A 324 -3.23 10.71 2.26
N TYR A 325 -2.26 11.14 3.04
CA TYR A 325 -1.76 10.36 4.17
C TYR A 325 -2.66 10.39 5.40
N THR A 326 -3.61 11.32 5.49
CA THR A 326 -4.59 11.35 6.60
C THR A 326 -5.44 10.08 6.66
N ILE A 327 -5.65 9.39 5.53
CA ILE A 327 -6.40 8.13 5.49
C ILE A 327 -5.77 7.01 6.33
N PHE A 328 -4.45 7.00 6.52
CA PHE A 328 -3.78 6.02 7.37
C PHE A 328 -4.14 6.22 8.85
N ILE A 329 -4.18 7.48 9.31
CA ILE A 329 -4.51 7.85 10.68
C ILE A 329 -6.00 7.55 10.96
N THR A 330 -6.86 8.01 10.06
CA THR A 330 -8.32 7.90 10.23
C THR A 330 -8.82 6.47 10.05
N SER A 331 -8.24 5.71 9.12
CA SER A 331 -8.58 4.29 8.96
C SER A 331 -8.17 3.48 10.18
N PHE A 332 -7.01 3.79 10.79
CA PHE A 332 -6.61 3.19 12.05
C PHE A 332 -7.65 3.44 13.16
N LEU A 333 -8.01 4.71 13.38
CA LEU A 333 -9.03 5.08 14.35
C LEU A 333 -10.39 4.46 14.01
N GLY A 334 -10.75 4.46 12.72
CA GLY A 334 -11.97 3.84 12.22
C GLY A 334 -12.04 2.34 12.53
N VAL A 335 -10.97 1.58 12.26
CA VAL A 335 -10.93 0.16 12.60
C VAL A 335 -11.02 -0.08 14.11
N LEU A 336 -10.32 0.71 14.94
CA LEU A 336 -10.39 0.59 16.39
C LEU A 336 -11.82 0.82 16.94
N VAL A 337 -12.50 1.82 16.42
CA VAL A 337 -13.85 2.18 16.89
C VAL A 337 -14.88 1.21 16.29
N PHE A 338 -14.86 1.05 14.97
CA PHE A 338 -15.91 0.30 14.26
C PHE A 338 -15.85 -1.20 14.50
N SER A 339 -14.67 -1.79 14.73
CA SER A 339 -14.52 -3.22 15.02
C SER A 339 -15.24 -3.68 16.30
N ARG A 340 -15.63 -2.73 17.17
CA ARG A 340 -16.40 -3.02 18.38
C ARG A 340 -17.91 -3.12 18.12
N TYR A 341 -18.38 -2.46 17.06
CA TYR A 341 -19.82 -2.29 16.79
C TYR A 341 -20.29 -2.99 15.52
N PHE A 342 -19.41 -3.16 14.54
CA PHE A 342 -19.76 -3.66 13.22
C PHE A 342 -19.02 -4.95 12.87
N GLN A 343 -19.67 -5.77 12.04
CA GLN A 343 -19.05 -6.95 11.43
C GLN A 343 -18.03 -6.54 10.36
N ASP A 344 -17.06 -7.43 10.08
CA ASP A 344 -16.01 -7.17 9.08
C ASP A 344 -16.59 -6.75 7.71
N THR A 345 -17.66 -7.42 7.24
CA THR A 345 -18.31 -7.11 5.97
C THR A 345 -18.96 -5.73 5.92
N THR A 346 -19.58 -5.30 7.02
CA THR A 346 -20.15 -3.95 7.15
C THR A 346 -19.07 -2.88 7.13
N MET A 347 -17.95 -3.12 7.82
CA MET A 347 -16.80 -2.21 7.81
C MET A 347 -16.21 -2.05 6.40
N ILE A 348 -16.09 -3.15 5.65
CA ILE A 348 -15.64 -3.13 4.25
C ILE A 348 -16.60 -2.26 3.42
N MET A 349 -17.90 -2.46 3.53
CA MET A 349 -18.89 -1.68 2.78
C MET A 349 -18.84 -0.19 3.12
N ILE A 350 -18.73 0.18 4.41
CA ILE A 350 -18.60 1.58 4.87
C ILE A 350 -17.38 2.24 4.20
N GLY A 351 -16.24 1.57 4.19
CA GLY A 351 -15.03 2.10 3.57
C GLY A 351 -15.15 2.24 2.05
N MET A 352 -15.78 1.28 1.37
CA MET A 352 -16.04 1.34 -0.07
C MET A 352 -16.99 2.48 -0.44
N VAL A 353 -18.07 2.68 0.32
CA VAL A 353 -19.01 3.80 0.12
C VAL A 353 -18.33 5.14 0.37
N SER A 354 -17.53 5.24 1.45
CA SER A 354 -16.73 6.44 1.76
C SER A 354 -15.82 6.82 0.58
N PHE A 355 -15.07 5.84 0.05
CA PHE A 355 -14.22 6.08 -1.11
C PHE A 355 -15.02 6.45 -2.36
N ALA A 356 -16.08 5.68 -2.69
CA ALA A 356 -16.90 5.91 -3.87
C ALA A 356 -17.52 7.30 -3.88
N SER A 357 -18.07 7.74 -2.75
CA SER A 357 -18.68 9.08 -2.61
C SER A 357 -17.65 10.20 -2.76
N GLY A 358 -16.47 10.05 -2.16
CA GLY A 358 -15.39 11.01 -2.30
C GLY A 358 -14.81 11.05 -3.71
N ALA A 359 -14.66 9.90 -4.39
CA ALA A 359 -14.24 9.82 -5.78
C ALA A 359 -15.26 10.47 -6.72
N LEU A 360 -16.56 10.26 -6.46
CA LEU A 360 -17.61 10.93 -7.23
C LEU A 360 -17.52 12.46 -7.07
N LEU A 361 -17.28 12.95 -5.86
CA LEU A 361 -17.11 14.38 -5.64
C LEU A 361 -15.86 14.91 -6.35
N LEU A 362 -14.74 14.15 -6.34
CA LEU A 362 -13.52 14.51 -7.07
C LEU A 362 -13.75 14.69 -8.58
N ALA A 363 -14.68 13.94 -9.16
CA ALA A 363 -15.02 14.07 -10.58
C ALA A 363 -15.57 15.47 -10.95
N PHE A 364 -16.17 16.18 -10.01
CA PHE A 364 -16.81 17.48 -10.22
C PHE A 364 -16.07 18.64 -9.54
N VAL A 365 -14.86 18.39 -9.01
CA VAL A 365 -14.06 19.41 -8.34
C VAL A 365 -13.64 20.51 -9.31
N LYS A 366 -13.96 21.76 -8.96
CA LYS A 366 -13.55 22.97 -9.66
C LYS A 366 -12.68 23.89 -8.82
N GLU A 367 -12.74 23.76 -7.50
CA GLU A 367 -12.05 24.61 -6.56
C GLU A 367 -11.29 23.80 -5.51
N THR A 368 -10.22 24.38 -4.98
CA THR A 368 -9.32 23.71 -4.02
C THR A 368 -10.04 23.22 -2.75
N TYR A 369 -11.01 23.96 -2.22
CA TYR A 369 -11.74 23.53 -1.01
C TYR A 369 -12.59 22.27 -1.28
N MET A 370 -13.19 22.13 -2.49
CA MET A 370 -13.95 20.94 -2.87
C MET A 370 -13.07 19.69 -2.87
N PHE A 371 -11.82 19.83 -3.31
CA PHE A 371 -10.84 18.74 -3.26
C PHE A 371 -10.63 18.25 -1.83
N TYR A 372 -10.42 19.15 -0.87
CA TYR A 372 -10.22 18.74 0.52
C TYR A 372 -11.48 18.15 1.16
N ILE A 373 -12.67 18.61 0.77
CA ILE A 373 -13.94 17.99 1.20
C ILE A 373 -14.04 16.56 0.65
N ALA A 374 -13.70 16.34 -0.62
CA ALA A 374 -13.69 15.01 -1.22
C ALA A 374 -12.69 14.08 -0.50
N ARG A 375 -11.49 14.59 -0.15
CA ARG A 375 -10.50 13.84 0.63
C ARG A 375 -11.00 13.54 2.06
N ALA A 376 -11.73 14.45 2.68
CA ALA A 376 -12.35 14.22 3.99
C ALA A 376 -13.44 13.14 3.95
N ILE A 377 -14.22 13.06 2.87
CA ILE A 377 -15.18 11.95 2.67
C ILE A 377 -14.45 10.61 2.49
N MET A 378 -13.27 10.59 1.87
CA MET A 378 -12.46 9.38 1.63
C MET A 378 -11.69 8.86 2.85
N LEU A 379 -11.86 9.42 4.04
CA LEU A 379 -11.04 9.10 5.22
C LEU A 379 -11.05 7.62 5.63
N PHE A 380 -12.07 6.85 5.25
CA PHE A 380 -12.17 5.41 5.55
C PHE A 380 -11.76 4.51 4.38
N ALA A 381 -11.20 5.07 3.33
CA ALA A 381 -10.84 4.35 2.10
C ALA A 381 -9.84 3.20 2.28
N LEU A 382 -9.04 3.18 3.35
CA LEU A 382 -8.07 2.12 3.60
C LEU A 382 -8.66 0.92 4.36
N ILE A 383 -9.82 1.11 5.03
CA ILE A 383 -10.49 0.06 5.82
C ILE A 383 -10.81 -1.20 4.99
N PRO A 384 -11.32 -1.12 3.73
CA PRO A 384 -11.69 -2.31 2.97
C PRO A 384 -10.55 -3.30 2.79
N ILE A 385 -9.39 -2.85 2.30
CA ILE A 385 -8.25 -3.74 2.01
C ILE A 385 -7.70 -4.39 3.29
N THR A 386 -7.59 -3.64 4.38
CA THR A 386 -7.09 -4.15 5.65
C THR A 386 -8.07 -5.14 6.27
N THR A 387 -9.36 -4.87 6.19
CA THR A 387 -10.41 -5.73 6.75
C THR A 387 -10.63 -6.98 5.91
N ILE A 388 -10.56 -6.91 4.56
CA ILE A 388 -10.60 -8.09 3.69
C ILE A 388 -9.45 -9.05 4.02
N ARG A 389 -8.23 -8.54 4.19
CA ARG A 389 -7.08 -9.36 4.62
C ARG A 389 -7.34 -10.03 5.97
N SER A 390 -7.89 -9.31 6.93
CA SER A 390 -8.27 -9.84 8.25
C SER A 390 -9.37 -10.91 8.13
N ALA A 391 -10.44 -10.65 7.38
CA ALA A 391 -11.53 -11.59 7.16
C ALA A 391 -11.05 -12.89 6.49
N MET A 392 -10.20 -12.79 5.46
CA MET A 392 -9.59 -13.95 4.81
C MET A 392 -8.72 -14.75 5.79
N SER A 393 -7.97 -14.08 6.67
CA SER A 393 -7.15 -14.75 7.68
C SER A 393 -7.96 -15.59 8.66
N LYS A 394 -9.17 -15.14 9.01
CA LYS A 394 -10.10 -15.87 9.89
C LYS A 394 -10.69 -17.13 9.23
N LEU A 395 -10.84 -17.11 7.90
CA LEU A 395 -11.44 -18.22 7.13
C LEU A 395 -10.44 -19.33 6.79
N ILE A 396 -9.16 -18.99 6.64
CA ILE A 396 -8.10 -19.89 6.20
C ILE A 396 -7.30 -20.35 7.41
N LYS A 397 -7.31 -21.66 7.70
CA LYS A 397 -6.52 -22.28 8.77
C LYS A 397 -5.40 -23.15 8.18
N GLY A 398 -4.21 -23.14 8.78
CA GLY A 398 -3.11 -24.06 8.47
C GLY A 398 -2.16 -23.59 7.36
N SER A 399 -1.51 -24.53 6.67
CA SER A 399 -0.44 -24.30 5.70
C SER A 399 -0.88 -23.54 4.41
N SER A 400 -2.17 -23.49 4.14
CA SER A 400 -2.72 -22.80 2.96
C SER A 400 -2.79 -21.27 3.12
N TYR A 401 -2.67 -20.74 4.34
CA TYR A 401 -2.74 -19.31 4.65
C TYR A 401 -1.72 -18.50 3.84
N GLY A 402 -0.44 -18.91 3.89
CA GLY A 402 0.63 -18.20 3.18
C GLY A 402 0.42 -18.15 1.66
N LYS A 403 -0.04 -19.26 1.06
CA LYS A 403 -0.29 -19.34 -0.38
C LYS A 403 -1.36 -18.34 -0.84
N VAL A 404 -2.51 -18.30 -0.14
CA VAL A 404 -3.61 -17.40 -0.51
C VAL A 404 -3.22 -15.93 -0.34
N PHE A 405 -2.47 -15.59 0.71
CA PHE A 405 -1.99 -14.22 0.94
C PHE A 405 -0.98 -13.76 -0.11
N VAL A 406 -0.03 -14.62 -0.48
CA VAL A 406 0.93 -14.33 -1.56
C VAL A 406 0.20 -14.16 -2.89
N THR A 407 -0.76 -15.04 -3.19
CA THR A 407 -1.56 -14.93 -4.42
C THR A 407 -2.36 -13.61 -4.45
N LEU A 408 -3.00 -13.23 -3.34
CA LEU A 408 -3.70 -11.94 -3.24
C LEU A 408 -2.75 -10.77 -3.50
N GLN A 409 -1.60 -10.76 -2.83
CA GLN A 409 -0.63 -9.66 -2.95
C GLN A 409 -0.06 -9.55 -4.38
N LEU A 410 0.27 -10.68 -5.01
CA LEU A 410 0.73 -10.69 -6.42
C LEU A 410 -0.37 -10.20 -7.36
N SER A 411 -1.62 -10.62 -7.15
CA SER A 411 -2.75 -10.16 -7.96
C SER A 411 -2.96 -8.66 -7.82
N LEU A 412 -2.92 -8.11 -6.61
CA LEU A 412 -3.05 -6.66 -6.38
C LEU A 412 -1.89 -5.90 -7.02
N THR A 413 -0.66 -6.39 -6.93
CA THR A 413 0.51 -5.76 -7.58
C THR A 413 0.35 -5.74 -9.10
N LEU A 414 -0.06 -6.86 -9.70
CA LEU A 414 -0.28 -6.94 -11.16
C LEU A 414 -1.44 -6.05 -11.60
N THR A 415 -2.53 -6.06 -10.84
CA THR A 415 -3.69 -5.18 -11.05
C THR A 415 -3.24 -3.72 -11.02
N GLY A 416 -2.40 -3.32 -10.05
CA GLY A 416 -1.87 -1.96 -9.94
C GLY A 416 -1.13 -1.51 -11.20
N VAL A 417 -0.25 -2.35 -11.76
CA VAL A 417 0.49 -2.02 -13.00
C VAL A 417 -0.45 -1.78 -14.19
N VAL A 418 -1.43 -2.68 -14.37
CA VAL A 418 -2.42 -2.57 -15.44
C VAL A 418 -3.28 -1.31 -15.24
N THR A 419 -3.71 -1.07 -14.01
CA THR A 419 -4.55 0.07 -13.64
C THR A 419 -3.84 1.40 -13.92
N SER A 420 -2.60 1.56 -13.47
CA SER A 420 -1.81 2.77 -13.71
C SER A 420 -1.72 3.11 -15.20
N THR A 421 -1.42 2.11 -16.02
CA THR A 421 -1.34 2.28 -17.47
C THR A 421 -2.70 2.66 -18.07
N LEU A 422 -3.75 1.95 -17.70
CA LEU A 422 -5.10 2.15 -18.22
C LEU A 422 -5.67 3.51 -17.83
N TYR A 423 -5.56 3.90 -16.56
CA TYR A 423 -6.09 5.17 -16.06
C TYR A 423 -5.36 6.39 -16.64
N ASN A 424 -4.03 6.32 -16.76
CA ASN A 424 -3.29 7.38 -17.43
C ASN A 424 -3.70 7.51 -18.91
N LYS A 425 -3.99 6.39 -19.58
CA LYS A 425 -4.49 6.42 -20.98
C LYS A 425 -5.92 6.97 -21.08
N ILE A 426 -6.82 6.54 -20.18
CA ILE A 426 -8.18 7.09 -20.10
C ILE A 426 -8.12 8.60 -19.83
N TYR A 427 -7.27 9.03 -18.88
CA TYR A 427 -7.07 10.45 -18.59
C TYR A 427 -6.68 11.24 -19.82
N GLN A 428 -5.68 10.77 -20.60
CA GLN A 428 -5.28 11.41 -21.85
C GLN A 428 -6.42 11.54 -22.89
N LEU A 429 -7.26 10.51 -23.01
CA LEU A 429 -8.35 10.49 -23.98
C LEU A 429 -9.55 11.34 -23.56
N THR A 430 -9.72 11.58 -22.26
CA THR A 430 -10.92 12.23 -21.72
C THR A 430 -10.67 13.63 -21.17
N MET A 431 -9.41 14.03 -21.00
CA MET A 431 -9.05 15.29 -20.36
C MET A 431 -9.58 16.55 -21.09
N GLU A 432 -9.83 16.46 -22.39
CA GLU A 432 -10.39 17.57 -23.18
C GLU A 432 -11.91 17.67 -23.04
N LYS A 433 -12.59 16.54 -22.78
CA LYS A 433 -14.06 16.49 -22.71
C LYS A 433 -14.56 16.61 -21.27
N PHE A 434 -14.05 15.74 -20.40
CA PHE A 434 -14.41 15.70 -18.99
C PHE A 434 -13.23 15.17 -18.16
N ILE A 435 -12.52 16.06 -17.51
CA ILE A 435 -11.30 15.77 -16.74
C ILE A 435 -11.57 14.82 -15.54
N GLY A 436 -12.82 14.80 -15.03
CA GLY A 436 -13.26 13.95 -13.91
C GLY A 436 -13.58 12.50 -14.27
N THR A 437 -13.48 12.09 -15.56
CA THR A 437 -13.89 10.75 -16.02
C THR A 437 -13.22 9.62 -15.21
N CYS A 438 -11.94 9.72 -14.92
CA CYS A 438 -11.21 8.73 -14.16
C CYS A 438 -11.78 8.56 -12.74
N PHE A 439 -12.14 9.65 -12.08
CA PHE A 439 -12.71 9.62 -10.73
C PHE A 439 -14.15 9.08 -10.74
N ALA A 440 -14.95 9.42 -11.76
CA ALA A 440 -16.28 8.85 -11.95
C ALA A 440 -16.21 7.34 -12.20
N LEU A 441 -15.24 6.87 -13.01
CA LEU A 441 -14.98 5.45 -13.21
C LEU A 441 -14.59 4.75 -11.92
N SER A 442 -13.69 5.35 -11.13
CA SER A 442 -13.28 4.80 -9.81
C SER A 442 -14.46 4.71 -8.84
N SER A 443 -15.32 5.72 -8.82
CA SER A 443 -16.56 5.68 -8.03
C SER A 443 -17.45 4.52 -8.43
N PHE A 444 -17.70 4.35 -9.74
CA PHE A 444 -18.49 3.25 -10.27
C PHE A 444 -17.90 1.88 -9.91
N LEU A 445 -16.59 1.69 -10.10
CA LEU A 445 -15.91 0.44 -9.75
C LEU A 445 -15.97 0.15 -8.25
N SER A 446 -15.85 1.16 -7.40
CA SER A 446 -15.98 0.98 -5.95
C SER A 446 -17.40 0.55 -5.55
N PHE A 447 -18.44 1.13 -6.16
CA PHE A 447 -19.82 0.65 -5.96
C PHE A 447 -20.01 -0.77 -6.47
N LEU A 448 -19.42 -1.13 -7.62
CA LEU A 448 -19.45 -2.49 -8.14
C LEU A 448 -18.77 -3.49 -7.19
N ALA A 449 -17.69 -3.09 -6.52
CA ALA A 449 -17.00 -3.91 -5.54
C ALA A 449 -17.84 -4.23 -4.28
N ILE A 450 -18.87 -3.44 -4.00
CA ILE A 450 -19.81 -3.72 -2.89
C ILE A 450 -20.64 -4.98 -3.16
N LEU A 451 -20.95 -5.30 -4.41
CA LEU A 451 -21.80 -6.45 -4.76
C LEU A 451 -21.23 -7.79 -4.25
N PRO A 452 -19.97 -8.19 -4.56
CA PRO A 452 -19.41 -9.43 -4.02
C PRO A 452 -19.33 -9.43 -2.49
N ILE A 453 -19.08 -8.28 -1.85
CA ILE A 453 -19.04 -8.17 -0.38
C ILE A 453 -20.45 -8.33 0.22
N GLY A 454 -21.48 -7.76 -0.41
CA GLY A 454 -22.88 -7.95 -0.01
C GLY A 454 -23.31 -9.42 -0.07
N ILE A 455 -22.88 -10.16 -1.11
CA ILE A 455 -23.13 -11.60 -1.21
C ILE A 455 -22.40 -12.36 -0.07
N VAL A 456 -21.19 -11.95 0.29
CA VAL A 456 -20.47 -12.53 1.43
C VAL A 456 -21.22 -12.27 2.73
N ALA A 457 -21.70 -11.03 2.96
CA ALA A 457 -22.48 -10.67 4.14
C ALA A 457 -23.76 -11.52 4.25
N TYR A 458 -24.50 -11.67 3.15
CA TYR A 458 -25.71 -12.48 3.11
C TYR A 458 -25.42 -13.96 3.44
N LYS A 459 -24.38 -14.56 2.83
CA LYS A 459 -23.98 -15.93 3.12
C LYS A 459 -23.51 -16.14 4.54
N GLN A 460 -22.80 -15.17 5.14
CA GLN A 460 -22.39 -15.25 6.54
C GLN A 460 -23.59 -15.16 7.48
N ALA A 461 -24.57 -14.30 7.20
CA ALA A 461 -25.79 -14.19 7.97
C ALA A 461 -26.61 -15.50 7.95
N SER A 462 -26.70 -16.16 6.79
CA SER A 462 -27.40 -17.45 6.64
C SER A 462 -26.73 -18.61 7.42
N TRP A 463 -25.45 -18.48 7.76
CA TRP A 463 -24.76 -19.47 8.61
C TRP A 463 -24.95 -19.26 10.11
N LEU A 464 -25.33 -18.04 10.50
CA LEU A 464 -25.62 -17.69 11.90
C LEU A 464 -27.06 -18.02 12.30
N GLN A 465 -27.91 -18.44 11.34
CA GLN A 465 -29.28 -18.95 11.56
C GLN A 465 -29.38 -20.42 11.17
N PRO A 466 -28.74 -21.36 11.86
CA PRO A 466 -29.08 -22.79 11.70
C PRO A 466 -29.96 -23.22 12.88
N GLY A 467 -31.28 -23.02 12.79
CA GLY A 467 -32.13 -23.53 13.85
C GLY A 467 -33.56 -23.08 13.87
N ASP A 468 -34.26 -23.01 12.71
CA ASP A 468 -35.73 -22.88 12.73
C ASP A 468 -36.41 -23.46 11.46
N ILE A 469 -35.83 -24.51 10.86
CA ILE A 469 -36.55 -25.25 9.80
C ILE A 469 -36.43 -26.76 10.12
N THR A 470 -36.97 -27.19 11.26
CA THR A 470 -37.42 -28.57 11.47
C THR A 470 -38.41 -28.60 12.63
N GLU A 471 -39.58 -28.01 12.42
CA GLU A 471 -40.83 -28.38 13.06
C GLU A 471 -41.99 -27.76 12.24
N LYS A 472 -42.36 -28.43 11.16
CA LYS A 472 -43.73 -28.56 10.70
C LYS A 472 -43.85 -29.74 9.73
#